data_ae7ac1d85ea2205418aba9733947d8ec
#
_entry.id   ae7ac1d85ea2205418aba9733947d8ec
#
_cell.length_a   1.000
_cell.length_b   1.000
_cell.length_c   1.000
_cell.angle_alpha   90.00
_cell.angle_beta   90.00
_cell.angle_gamma   90.00
#
_symmetry.space_group_name_H-M   'P 1'
#
loop_
_entity.id
_entity.type
_entity.pdbx_description
1 polymer ?
#
loop_
_entity_poly.entity_id
_entity_poly.type
_entity_poly.pdbx_seq_one_letter_code
_entity_poly.pdbx_strand_id
1 'polypeptide(L)'
;GQEKWRTQMGDINIGESMTMAPLVVKDRVLVGVSGGEFGVRGFVTANDVNTGKQVWRMYSTGPEEEVGFPGSVETWKGDEWKRGGGTTWGWYSYDPELDLFYYGTGNPGSWNPDQRPGDNKYSMTIFARNPDTGKAVWAYQKTPHDAWDYDGINENVLVDLNINGAMRKVLVNFDRNGFSYVLDRKTGELLQANPFVFVNWAKGVDLKTGRPIEDPEKRTSATKNTKDICPSAMGGKNQQPVSYSPRTGYFYVPTNNLCMDYEGVEVKYQQGQPYVGAIVVSKPGPGGNRGEFIAWDPTTGKKVWGIKEGLSAWGGALATAGDVVFYGTMEGWLKAVNAKTGDVLWKFKTPSGIIGNPMTYKGPDGKQYVAVLSGIGGWSGIGVAADMSLEDPTAGLGAIGAFKDLANFSNQGGVLTVFALP
;
A
#
# COMPACT_ATOMS: atom_id res chain seq x y z
N GLY A 1 3.60 28.17 -12.75
CA GLY A 1 4.86 27.51 -12.49
C GLY A 1 5.78 27.55 -13.70
N GLN A 2 7.08 27.75 -13.47
CA GLN A 2 8.10 27.63 -14.50
C GLN A 2 8.83 26.31 -14.30
N GLU A 3 9.02 25.52 -15.37
CA GLU A 3 9.87 24.32 -15.34
C GLU A 3 11.30 24.72 -14.99
N LYS A 4 11.88 24.06 -13.96
CA LYS A 4 13.26 24.30 -13.53
C LYS A 4 14.21 23.29 -14.16
N TRP A 5 13.80 22.04 -14.28
CA TRP A 5 14.54 20.96 -14.90
C TRP A 5 13.58 19.81 -15.27
N ARG A 6 14.06 18.91 -16.11
CA ARG A 6 13.37 17.68 -16.53
C ARG A 6 14.37 16.54 -16.53
N THR A 7 14.00 15.41 -15.94
CA THR A 7 14.86 14.21 -15.88
C THR A 7 14.04 12.97 -16.21
N GLN A 8 14.54 12.15 -17.13
CA GLN A 8 13.98 10.84 -17.39
C GLN A 8 14.39 9.88 -16.28
N MET A 9 13.42 9.23 -15.62
CA MET A 9 13.63 8.38 -14.45
C MET A 9 13.65 6.89 -14.81
N GLY A 10 12.94 6.50 -15.85
CA GLY A 10 12.79 5.12 -16.29
C GLY A 10 12.47 5.01 -17.78
N ASP A 11 12.36 3.77 -18.26
CA ASP A 11 11.99 3.44 -19.64
C ASP A 11 10.62 2.73 -19.66
N ILE A 12 9.61 3.42 -20.19
CA ILE A 12 8.26 2.86 -20.34
C ILE A 12 8.21 1.62 -21.25
N ASN A 13 9.15 1.50 -22.19
CA ASN A 13 9.17 0.36 -23.12
C ASN A 13 9.54 -0.97 -22.44
N ILE A 14 10.13 -0.91 -21.24
CA ILE A 14 10.40 -2.09 -20.40
C ILE A 14 9.45 -2.19 -19.21
N GLY A 15 8.44 -1.32 -19.15
CA GLY A 15 7.42 -1.31 -18.08
C GLY A 15 7.73 -0.40 -16.91
N GLU A 16 8.86 0.33 -16.90
CA GLU A 16 9.16 1.27 -15.81
C GLU A 16 8.25 2.50 -15.87
N SER A 17 7.53 2.76 -14.80
CA SER A 17 6.65 3.93 -14.66
C SER A 17 6.73 4.47 -13.24
N MET A 18 6.35 5.74 -13.05
CA MET A 18 6.38 6.42 -11.75
C MET A 18 4.94 6.81 -11.37
N THR A 19 4.34 6.04 -10.47
CA THR A 19 2.94 6.24 -10.02
C THR A 19 2.83 6.85 -8.62
N MET A 20 3.97 7.03 -7.93
CA MET A 20 4.02 7.56 -6.58
C MET A 20 4.23 9.09 -6.58
N ALA A 21 3.84 9.75 -5.48
CA ALA A 21 4.17 11.14 -5.24
C ALA A 21 5.64 11.28 -4.78
N PRO A 22 6.48 12.10 -5.44
CA PRO A 22 7.84 12.34 -5.00
C PRO A 22 7.90 12.93 -3.59
N LEU A 23 8.91 12.53 -2.80
CA LEU A 23 9.20 13.12 -1.49
C LEU A 23 10.44 14.00 -1.56
N VAL A 24 10.33 15.25 -1.13
CA VAL A 24 11.50 16.14 -0.99
C VAL A 24 12.06 16.02 0.42
N VAL A 25 13.34 15.65 0.51
CA VAL A 25 14.09 15.55 1.76
C VAL A 25 15.40 16.33 1.61
N LYS A 26 15.56 17.39 2.39
CA LYS A 26 16.72 18.31 2.26
C LYS A 26 16.81 18.83 0.80
N ASP A 27 17.94 18.56 0.13
CA ASP A 27 18.22 18.90 -1.26
C ASP A 27 18.01 17.71 -2.24
N ARG A 28 17.25 16.70 -1.82
CA ARG A 28 16.95 15.49 -2.61
C ARG A 28 15.46 15.40 -2.95
N VAL A 29 15.18 14.99 -4.17
CA VAL A 29 13.85 14.53 -4.62
C VAL A 29 13.91 13.02 -4.73
N LEU A 30 13.22 12.32 -3.84
CA LEU A 30 13.13 10.85 -3.81
C LEU A 30 12.00 10.38 -4.70
N VAL A 31 12.29 9.43 -5.59
CA VAL A 31 11.30 8.89 -6.54
C VAL A 31 11.49 7.37 -6.65
N GLY A 32 10.37 6.65 -6.57
CA GLY A 32 10.33 5.21 -6.75
C GLY A 32 9.81 4.80 -8.12
N VAL A 33 9.89 3.50 -8.42
CA VAL A 33 9.44 2.89 -9.67
C VAL A 33 8.31 1.90 -9.45
N SER A 34 7.39 1.82 -10.42
CA SER A 34 6.37 0.79 -10.61
C SER A 34 6.75 -0.13 -11.76
N GLY A 35 5.93 -1.17 -12.01
CA GLY A 35 6.06 -2.07 -13.15
C GLY A 35 6.47 -3.48 -12.79
N GLY A 36 6.23 -3.92 -11.54
CA GLY A 36 6.53 -5.29 -11.10
C GLY A 36 5.93 -6.35 -12.00
N GLU A 37 4.72 -6.14 -12.49
CA GLU A 37 3.98 -7.01 -13.42
C GLU A 37 4.58 -7.08 -14.82
N PHE A 38 5.61 -6.29 -15.11
CA PHE A 38 6.42 -6.35 -16.34
C PHE A 38 7.83 -6.89 -16.08
N GLY A 39 8.10 -7.42 -14.89
CA GLY A 39 9.42 -7.89 -14.49
C GLY A 39 10.42 -6.75 -14.25
N VAL A 40 9.93 -5.56 -13.92
CA VAL A 40 10.78 -4.43 -13.52
C VAL A 40 11.44 -4.74 -12.18
N ARG A 41 12.73 -4.54 -12.12
CA ARG A 41 13.50 -4.59 -10.88
C ARG A 41 13.30 -3.28 -10.11
N GLY A 42 12.67 -3.35 -8.93
CA GLY A 42 12.35 -2.19 -8.12
C GLY A 42 13.57 -1.37 -7.72
N PHE A 43 13.43 -0.04 -7.72
CA PHE A 43 14.46 0.89 -7.27
C PHE A 43 13.87 2.17 -6.69
N VAL A 44 14.68 2.88 -5.91
CA VAL A 44 14.46 4.27 -5.51
C VAL A 44 15.64 5.12 -5.96
N THR A 45 15.37 6.34 -6.41
CA THR A 45 16.38 7.33 -6.78
C THR A 45 16.31 8.56 -5.91
N ALA A 46 17.45 9.21 -5.71
CA ALA A 46 17.52 10.58 -5.22
C ALA A 46 18.09 11.48 -6.30
N ASN A 47 17.40 12.55 -6.58
CA ASN A 47 17.79 13.57 -7.54
C ASN A 47 18.03 14.89 -6.81
N ASP A 48 19.05 15.62 -7.22
CA ASP A 48 19.31 16.96 -6.70
C ASP A 48 18.14 17.90 -7.01
N VAL A 49 17.60 18.58 -6.02
CA VAL A 49 16.39 19.41 -6.12
C VAL A 49 16.54 20.61 -7.05
N ASN A 50 17.78 21.13 -7.24
CA ASN A 50 18.05 22.29 -8.05
C ASN A 50 18.31 21.95 -9.51
N THR A 51 18.93 20.80 -9.77
CA THR A 51 19.43 20.42 -11.11
C THR A 51 18.69 19.23 -11.72
N GLY A 52 17.95 18.44 -10.94
CA GLY A 52 17.34 17.20 -11.36
C GLY A 52 18.32 16.05 -11.63
N LYS A 53 19.61 16.25 -11.45
CA LYS A 53 20.60 15.19 -11.67
C LYS A 53 20.49 14.09 -10.63
N GLN A 54 20.53 12.83 -11.08
CA GLN A 54 20.53 11.68 -10.18
C GLN A 54 21.82 11.69 -9.33
N VAL A 55 21.64 11.63 -8.01
CA VAL A 55 22.72 11.55 -7.03
C VAL A 55 23.06 10.10 -6.73
N TRP A 56 22.02 9.29 -6.50
CA TRP A 56 22.15 7.85 -6.31
C TRP A 56 20.88 7.12 -6.77
N ARG A 57 21.03 5.81 -7.03
CA ARG A 57 19.95 4.85 -7.25
C ARG A 57 20.24 3.61 -6.45
N MET A 58 19.24 3.11 -5.70
CA MET A 58 19.32 1.86 -4.93
C MET A 58 18.21 0.94 -5.34
N TYR A 59 18.56 -0.30 -5.64
CA TYR A 59 17.60 -1.34 -6.01
C TYR A 59 17.03 -2.03 -4.78
N SER A 60 15.88 -2.69 -4.96
CA SER A 60 15.25 -3.50 -3.90
C SER A 60 15.85 -4.90 -3.82
N THR A 61 16.34 -5.43 -4.93
CA THR A 61 16.89 -6.79 -5.06
C THR A 61 18.24 -6.75 -5.77
N GLY A 62 19.12 -7.74 -5.53
CA GLY A 62 20.39 -7.86 -6.22
C GLY A 62 21.63 -7.71 -5.35
N PRO A 63 22.81 -7.47 -5.93
CA PRO A 63 24.07 -7.34 -5.21
C PRO A 63 24.06 -6.24 -4.15
N GLU A 64 24.83 -6.41 -3.08
CA GLU A 64 24.88 -5.48 -1.94
C GLU A 64 25.20 -4.05 -2.35
N GLU A 65 26.13 -3.86 -3.28
CA GLU A 65 26.53 -2.53 -3.76
C GLU A 65 25.41 -1.77 -4.49
N GLU A 66 24.47 -2.50 -5.11
CA GLU A 66 23.32 -1.92 -5.80
C GLU A 66 22.09 -1.77 -4.88
N VAL A 67 21.95 -2.66 -3.90
CA VAL A 67 20.86 -2.59 -2.91
C VAL A 67 21.23 -1.63 -1.76
N GLY A 68 22.50 -1.47 -1.45
CA GLY A 68 22.99 -0.72 -0.29
C GLY A 68 22.65 -1.40 1.04
N PHE A 69 22.46 -2.74 1.01
CA PHE A 69 22.19 -3.60 2.17
C PHE A 69 22.46 -5.06 1.82
N PRO A 70 23.10 -5.86 2.71
CA PRO A 70 23.55 -7.23 2.39
C PRO A 70 22.42 -8.26 2.38
N GLY A 71 22.68 -9.44 1.79
CA GLY A 71 21.87 -10.64 1.96
C GLY A 71 20.63 -10.74 1.04
N SER A 72 20.67 -10.11 -0.15
CA SER A 72 19.57 -10.21 -1.11
C SER A 72 19.75 -11.39 -2.07
N VAL A 73 20.84 -11.46 -2.81
CA VAL A 73 21.06 -12.42 -3.92
C VAL A 73 20.91 -13.86 -3.47
N GLU A 74 21.41 -14.20 -2.29
CA GLU A 74 21.42 -15.56 -1.73
C GLU A 74 20.01 -16.12 -1.47
N THR A 75 19.01 -15.25 -1.48
CA THR A 75 17.61 -15.63 -1.24
C THR A 75 16.81 -15.80 -2.53
N TRP A 76 17.47 -15.74 -3.68
CA TRP A 76 16.88 -15.93 -4.99
C TRP A 76 17.48 -17.11 -5.72
N LYS A 77 16.69 -17.77 -6.56
CA LYS A 77 17.18 -18.81 -7.46
C LYS A 77 17.90 -18.17 -8.66
N GLY A 78 19.19 -18.43 -8.78
CA GLY A 78 19.98 -17.93 -9.92
C GLY A 78 19.84 -16.42 -10.09
N ASP A 79 19.46 -15.99 -11.28
CA ASP A 79 19.36 -14.58 -11.68
C ASP A 79 17.95 -13.99 -11.59
N GLU A 80 16.98 -14.67 -10.94
CA GLU A 80 15.58 -14.21 -10.87
C GLU A 80 15.46 -12.85 -10.14
N TRP A 81 16.40 -12.50 -9.28
CA TRP A 81 16.47 -11.17 -8.67
C TRP A 81 16.56 -10.02 -9.69
N LYS A 82 17.03 -10.27 -10.92
CA LYS A 82 17.09 -9.28 -12.00
C LYS A 82 15.71 -8.83 -12.50
N ARG A 83 14.68 -9.67 -12.26
CA ARG A 83 13.27 -9.42 -12.55
C ARG A 83 12.45 -9.46 -11.29
N GLY A 84 13.11 -9.25 -10.16
CA GLY A 84 12.62 -9.57 -8.83
C GLY A 84 11.46 -8.71 -8.33
N GLY A 85 10.91 -7.80 -9.12
CA GLY A 85 9.89 -6.89 -8.60
C GLY A 85 10.43 -6.05 -7.46
N GLY A 86 9.76 -6.06 -6.31
CA GLY A 86 10.15 -5.21 -5.19
C GLY A 86 10.06 -3.73 -5.52
N THR A 87 9.11 -3.36 -6.38
CA THR A 87 8.91 -1.98 -6.84
C THR A 87 8.50 -1.06 -5.70
N THR A 88 8.76 0.25 -5.82
CA THR A 88 8.79 1.19 -4.71
C THR A 88 7.78 2.33 -4.91
N TRP A 89 6.62 1.99 -5.47
CA TRP A 89 5.58 2.91 -5.95
C TRP A 89 4.65 3.46 -4.86
N GLY A 90 4.91 3.14 -3.59
CA GLY A 90 4.07 3.54 -2.46
C GLY A 90 4.47 4.87 -1.83
N TRP A 91 4.15 5.01 -0.55
CA TRP A 91 4.35 6.23 0.22
C TRP A 91 5.70 6.23 0.93
N TYR A 92 6.31 7.41 1.01
CA TYR A 92 7.58 7.63 1.69
C TYR A 92 7.40 8.54 2.89
N SER A 93 8.11 8.25 3.99
CA SER A 93 8.14 9.06 5.20
C SER A 93 9.57 9.41 5.56
N TYR A 94 9.80 10.57 6.16
CA TYR A 94 11.12 11.02 6.59
C TYR A 94 11.10 11.42 8.07
N ASP A 95 12.09 10.94 8.81
CA ASP A 95 12.37 11.34 10.19
C ASP A 95 13.58 12.26 10.22
N PRO A 96 13.40 13.59 10.46
CA PRO A 96 14.51 14.54 10.48
C PRO A 96 15.42 14.37 11.70
N GLU A 97 14.95 13.73 12.78
CA GLU A 97 15.76 13.51 13.98
C GLU A 97 16.74 12.36 13.80
N LEU A 98 16.30 11.28 13.14
CA LEU A 98 17.15 10.13 12.84
C LEU A 98 17.88 10.26 11.51
N ASP A 99 17.50 11.24 10.69
CA ASP A 99 17.96 11.41 9.31
C ASP A 99 17.77 10.15 8.46
N LEU A 100 16.58 9.55 8.58
CA LEU A 100 16.18 8.33 7.87
C LEU A 100 14.87 8.54 7.13
N PHE A 101 14.78 8.02 5.90
CA PHE A 101 13.51 7.88 5.22
C PHE A 101 13.10 6.40 5.14
N TYR A 102 11.77 6.19 5.19
CA TYR A 102 11.15 4.88 5.23
C TYR A 102 10.22 4.69 4.05
N TYR A 103 10.24 3.50 3.47
CA TYR A 103 9.33 3.13 2.40
C TYR A 103 9.20 1.61 2.32
N GLY A 104 8.13 1.15 1.65
CA GLY A 104 7.92 -0.27 1.40
C GLY A 104 8.29 -0.67 -0.02
N THR A 105 8.62 -1.94 -0.20
CA THR A 105 8.83 -2.57 -1.51
C THR A 105 7.68 -3.52 -1.84
N GLY A 106 7.32 -3.59 -3.11
CA GLY A 106 6.24 -4.42 -3.63
C GLY A 106 6.56 -5.91 -3.65
N ASN A 107 5.64 -6.65 -4.25
CA ASN A 107 5.72 -8.09 -4.43
C ASN A 107 6.95 -8.51 -5.25
N PRO A 108 7.41 -9.76 -5.11
CA PRO A 108 8.43 -10.31 -6.00
C PRO A 108 7.83 -10.67 -7.38
N GLY A 109 8.59 -10.48 -8.45
CA GLY A 109 8.25 -10.96 -9.78
C GLY A 109 8.70 -12.42 -9.99
N SER A 110 7.93 -13.28 -10.60
CA SER A 110 6.50 -13.20 -10.96
C SER A 110 5.60 -13.50 -9.74
N TRP A 111 4.27 -13.46 -9.92
CA TRP A 111 3.34 -13.84 -8.85
C TRP A 111 3.34 -15.34 -8.55
N ASN A 112 3.82 -16.20 -9.48
CA ASN A 112 3.98 -17.63 -9.26
C ASN A 112 5.19 -17.91 -8.35
N PRO A 113 4.99 -18.34 -7.07
CA PRO A 113 6.08 -18.54 -6.14
C PRO A 113 7.02 -19.70 -6.54
N ASP A 114 6.52 -20.69 -7.29
CA ASP A 114 7.31 -21.86 -7.69
C ASP A 114 8.44 -21.50 -8.67
N GLN A 115 8.31 -20.37 -9.38
CA GLN A 115 9.35 -19.89 -10.30
C GLN A 115 10.52 -19.21 -9.59
N ARG A 116 10.35 -18.75 -8.35
CA ARG A 116 11.34 -17.99 -7.59
C ARG A 116 11.49 -18.47 -6.14
N PRO A 117 11.89 -19.73 -5.91
CA PRO A 117 12.08 -20.26 -4.55
C PRO A 117 13.10 -19.45 -3.76
N GLY A 118 12.93 -19.42 -2.42
CA GLY A 118 13.70 -18.63 -1.47
C GLY A 118 12.90 -17.45 -0.91
N ASP A 119 13.48 -16.72 0.05
CA ASP A 119 12.79 -15.61 0.74
C ASP A 119 12.57 -14.37 -0.16
N ASN A 120 13.26 -14.27 -1.30
CA ASN A 120 13.17 -13.19 -2.27
C ASN A 120 13.39 -11.79 -1.67
N LYS A 121 14.45 -11.64 -0.88
CA LYS A 121 14.84 -10.35 -0.30
C LYS A 121 15.34 -9.37 -1.38
N TYR A 122 14.95 -8.12 -1.35
CA TYR A 122 14.09 -7.45 -0.39
C TYR A 122 12.79 -7.00 -1.07
N SER A 123 11.99 -7.94 -1.56
CA SER A 123 10.58 -7.71 -1.83
C SER A 123 9.79 -7.70 -0.52
N MET A 124 8.59 -7.14 -0.48
CA MET A 124 7.70 -7.11 0.70
C MET A 124 8.36 -6.50 1.95
N THR A 125 9.26 -5.56 1.78
CA THR A 125 10.19 -5.09 2.82
C THR A 125 9.98 -3.62 3.13
N ILE A 126 10.05 -3.25 4.41
CA ILE A 126 10.23 -1.87 4.84
C ILE A 126 11.73 -1.61 4.95
N PHE A 127 12.22 -0.60 4.25
CA PHE A 127 13.57 -0.08 4.38
C PHE A 127 13.60 1.21 5.20
N ALA A 128 14.63 1.35 6.04
CA ALA A 128 15.08 2.64 6.59
C ALA A 128 16.41 2.99 5.95
N ARG A 129 16.45 4.10 5.21
CA ARG A 129 17.64 4.52 4.45
C ARG A 129 18.08 5.93 4.79
N ASN A 130 19.39 6.14 4.72
CA ASN A 130 19.96 7.47 4.77
C ASN A 130 19.69 8.22 3.45
N PRO A 131 19.13 9.44 3.46
CA PRO A 131 18.75 10.15 2.24
C PRO A 131 19.93 10.65 1.41
N ASP A 132 21.11 10.86 2.04
CA ASP A 132 22.28 11.38 1.35
C ASP A 132 23.03 10.30 0.57
N THR A 133 23.06 9.07 1.10
CA THR A 133 23.82 7.95 0.53
C THR A 133 22.97 6.87 -0.13
N GLY A 134 21.68 6.80 0.19
CA GLY A 134 20.78 5.73 -0.21
C GLY A 134 21.00 4.39 0.53
N LYS A 135 22.06 4.26 1.34
CA LYS A 135 22.34 3.03 2.09
C LYS A 135 21.29 2.78 3.17
N ALA A 136 20.87 1.52 3.31
CA ALA A 136 19.93 1.13 4.35
C ALA A 136 20.63 0.94 5.69
N VAL A 137 19.96 1.35 6.75
CA VAL A 137 20.38 1.13 8.14
C VAL A 137 19.76 -0.17 8.65
N TRP A 138 18.52 -0.43 8.27
CA TRP A 138 17.81 -1.69 8.53
C TRP A 138 16.77 -1.98 7.45
N ALA A 139 16.39 -3.24 7.37
CA ALA A 139 15.33 -3.74 6.51
C ALA A 139 14.50 -4.79 7.27
N TYR A 140 13.16 -4.72 7.13
CA TYR A 140 12.25 -5.70 7.70
C TYR A 140 11.31 -6.26 6.63
N GLN A 141 11.46 -7.55 6.29
CA GLN A 141 10.63 -8.24 5.32
C GLN A 141 9.37 -8.79 5.99
N LYS A 142 8.20 -8.25 5.61
CA LYS A 142 6.90 -8.59 6.21
C LYS A 142 6.34 -9.93 5.74
N THR A 143 6.55 -10.26 4.47
CA THR A 143 6.05 -11.48 3.83
C THR A 143 7.18 -12.11 3.01
N PRO A 144 8.08 -12.92 3.65
CA PRO A 144 9.10 -13.67 2.93
C PRO A 144 8.47 -14.64 1.91
N HIS A 145 9.06 -14.76 0.72
CA HIS A 145 8.55 -15.62 -0.36
C HIS A 145 7.05 -15.39 -0.61
N ASP A 146 6.65 -14.14 -0.75
CA ASP A 146 5.24 -13.79 -0.98
C ASP A 146 4.65 -14.61 -2.14
N ALA A 147 3.49 -15.20 -1.89
CA ALA A 147 2.79 -16.07 -2.81
C ALA A 147 1.37 -15.56 -3.12
N TRP A 148 1.05 -14.30 -2.77
CA TRP A 148 -0.30 -13.77 -2.76
C TRP A 148 -0.43 -12.38 -3.41
N ASP A 149 0.68 -11.77 -3.83
CA ASP A 149 0.75 -10.38 -4.29
C ASP A 149 0.36 -9.38 -3.20
N TYR A 150 0.95 -9.53 -2.02
CA TYR A 150 0.63 -8.65 -0.88
C TYR A 150 1.46 -7.37 -0.83
N ASP A 151 1.99 -6.87 -1.88
CA ASP A 151 2.73 -5.59 -1.97
C ASP A 151 2.97 -4.85 -0.64
N GLY A 152 4.20 -4.68 -0.26
CA GLY A 152 4.55 -4.04 1.02
C GLY A 152 4.66 -2.51 0.99
N ILE A 153 3.99 -1.83 0.06
CA ILE A 153 4.22 -0.42 -0.32
C ILE A 153 3.46 0.60 0.53
N ASN A 154 2.60 0.16 1.44
CA ASN A 154 1.75 1.05 2.21
C ASN A 154 2.56 2.01 3.07
N GLU A 155 1.95 3.14 3.42
CA GLU A 155 2.59 4.22 4.18
C GLU A 155 3.12 3.76 5.54
N ASN A 156 4.21 4.34 5.95
CA ASN A 156 4.87 4.17 7.23
C ASN A 156 4.64 5.44 8.06
N VAL A 157 3.71 5.40 9.01
CA VAL A 157 3.38 6.56 9.84
C VAL A 157 4.29 6.60 11.06
N LEU A 158 5.01 7.71 11.21
CA LEU A 158 5.98 7.90 12.29
C LEU A 158 5.28 8.55 13.49
N VAL A 159 5.26 7.86 14.62
CA VAL A 159 4.62 8.32 15.86
C VAL A 159 5.44 7.91 17.06
N ASP A 160 5.22 8.59 18.21
CA ASP A 160 5.76 8.17 19.49
C ASP A 160 4.62 7.55 20.31
N LEU A 161 4.78 6.28 20.70
CA LEU A 161 3.75 5.51 21.40
C LEU A 161 4.29 4.91 22.70
N ASN A 162 3.42 4.80 23.70
CA ASN A 162 3.71 3.99 24.86
C ASN A 162 3.47 2.51 24.53
N ILE A 163 4.56 1.75 24.41
CA ILE A 163 4.53 0.32 24.15
C ILE A 163 5.06 -0.40 25.40
N ASN A 164 4.21 -1.19 26.05
CA ASN A 164 4.56 -1.94 27.26
C ASN A 164 5.13 -1.07 28.39
N GLY A 165 4.61 0.15 28.57
CA GLY A 165 5.00 1.08 29.62
C GLY A 165 6.19 1.99 29.29
N ALA A 166 6.81 1.87 28.12
CA ALA A 166 7.91 2.70 27.65
C ALA A 166 7.52 3.51 26.42
N MET A 167 7.86 4.81 26.41
CA MET A 167 7.73 5.63 25.19
C MET A 167 8.76 5.17 24.15
N ARG A 168 8.27 4.79 22.98
CA ARG A 168 9.07 4.31 21.84
C ARG A 168 8.79 5.17 20.61
N LYS A 169 9.85 5.52 19.91
CA LYS A 169 9.75 6.11 18.57
C LYS A 169 9.46 5.00 17.59
N VAL A 170 8.23 4.95 17.07
CA VAL A 170 7.81 3.84 16.25
C VAL A 170 7.35 4.27 14.86
N LEU A 171 7.36 3.29 13.99
CA LEU A 171 6.75 3.30 12.67
C LEU A 171 5.56 2.34 12.73
N VAL A 172 4.38 2.82 12.32
CA VAL A 172 3.16 2.00 12.21
C VAL A 172 2.81 1.84 10.74
N ASN A 173 2.64 0.59 10.31
CA ASN A 173 2.30 0.23 8.94
C ASN A 173 1.09 -0.71 8.94
N PHE A 174 0.10 -0.44 8.09
CA PHE A 174 -1.04 -1.32 7.81
C PHE A 174 -0.83 -1.94 6.44
N ASP A 175 -0.47 -3.22 6.42
CA ASP A 175 -0.02 -3.87 5.20
C ASP A 175 -1.13 -4.55 4.40
N ARG A 176 -0.91 -4.78 3.10
CA ARG A 176 -1.83 -5.54 2.25
C ARG A 176 -2.08 -6.95 2.80
N ASN A 177 -1.10 -7.57 3.42
CA ASN A 177 -1.19 -8.91 4.01
C ASN A 177 -2.18 -9.02 5.18
N GLY A 178 -2.78 -7.90 5.60
CA GLY A 178 -3.83 -7.85 6.63
C GLY A 178 -3.33 -7.62 8.05
N PHE A 179 -2.02 -7.50 8.25
CA PHE A 179 -1.44 -7.19 9.56
C PHE A 179 -1.03 -5.72 9.69
N SER A 180 -1.30 -5.13 10.85
CA SER A 180 -0.66 -3.89 11.30
C SER A 180 0.65 -4.23 11.98
N TYR A 181 1.71 -3.52 11.63
CA TYR A 181 3.06 -3.68 12.18
C TYR A 181 3.44 -2.43 12.96
N VAL A 182 4.02 -2.62 14.16
CA VAL A 182 4.64 -1.56 14.94
C VAL A 182 6.12 -1.91 15.08
N LEU A 183 6.98 -1.11 14.46
CA LEU A 183 8.44 -1.28 14.52
C LEU A 183 9.10 -0.10 15.22
N ASP A 184 10.17 -0.36 15.97
CA ASP A 184 11.08 0.70 16.40
C ASP A 184 11.72 1.34 15.18
N ARG A 185 11.49 2.65 14.96
CA ARG A 185 11.92 3.31 13.71
C ARG A 185 13.43 3.54 13.61
N LYS A 186 14.16 3.43 14.73
CA LYS A 186 15.62 3.52 14.73
C LYS A 186 16.31 2.20 14.38
N THR A 187 15.76 1.08 14.86
CA THR A 187 16.42 -0.23 14.81
C THR A 187 15.76 -1.24 13.89
N GLY A 188 14.48 -1.04 13.53
CA GLY A 188 13.70 -2.02 12.78
C GLY A 188 13.16 -3.18 13.63
N GLU A 189 13.33 -3.13 14.97
CA GLU A 189 12.78 -4.14 15.89
C GLU A 189 11.27 -4.23 15.76
N LEU A 190 10.74 -5.43 15.49
CA LEU A 190 9.29 -5.68 15.48
C LEU A 190 8.75 -5.73 16.89
N LEU A 191 7.90 -4.77 17.26
CA LEU A 191 7.32 -4.65 18.58
C LEU A 191 5.93 -5.30 18.68
N GLN A 192 5.13 -5.17 17.60
CA GLN A 192 3.79 -5.75 17.50
C GLN A 192 3.47 -6.08 16.03
N ALA A 193 2.66 -7.12 15.85
CA ALA A 193 2.02 -7.45 14.59
C ALA A 193 0.63 -8.05 14.87
N ASN A 194 -0.44 -7.35 14.47
CA ASN A 194 -1.82 -7.73 14.77
C ASN A 194 -2.69 -7.67 13.52
N PRO A 195 -3.59 -8.64 13.27
CA PRO A 195 -4.50 -8.58 12.15
C PRO A 195 -5.52 -7.45 12.34
N PHE A 196 -5.62 -6.53 11.36
CA PHE A 196 -6.58 -5.42 11.41
C PHE A 196 -7.83 -5.67 10.54
N VAL A 197 -7.78 -6.72 9.70
CA VAL A 197 -8.89 -7.28 8.92
C VAL A 197 -8.96 -8.78 9.13
N PHE A 198 -9.91 -9.46 8.51
CA PHE A 198 -9.94 -10.92 8.52
C PHE A 198 -8.77 -11.49 7.71
N VAL A 199 -7.99 -12.35 8.34
CA VAL A 199 -6.80 -13.02 7.78
C VAL A 199 -6.91 -14.52 7.98
N ASN A 200 -6.61 -15.31 6.95
CA ASN A 200 -6.55 -16.77 7.05
C ASN A 200 -5.31 -17.40 6.39
N TRP A 201 -4.50 -16.63 5.66
CA TRP A 201 -3.25 -17.11 5.06
C TRP A 201 -2.15 -17.35 6.11
N ALA A 202 -2.27 -16.70 7.27
CA ALA A 202 -1.35 -16.84 8.39
C ALA A 202 -2.12 -16.75 9.72
N LYS A 203 -1.65 -17.47 10.73
CA LYS A 203 -2.21 -17.49 12.09
C LYS A 203 -1.72 -16.33 12.95
N GLY A 204 -0.70 -15.63 12.51
CA GLY A 204 -0.05 -14.53 13.21
C GLY A 204 1.37 -14.30 12.69
N VAL A 205 2.11 -13.45 13.38
CA VAL A 205 3.54 -13.20 13.14
C VAL A 205 4.32 -13.56 14.41
N ASP A 206 5.35 -14.37 14.28
CA ASP A 206 6.27 -14.65 15.38
C ASP A 206 7.15 -13.42 15.63
N LEU A 207 6.96 -12.75 16.76
CA LEU A 207 7.69 -11.53 17.11
C LEU A 207 9.19 -11.73 17.32
N LYS A 208 9.65 -12.97 17.59
CA LYS A 208 11.08 -13.27 17.77
C LYS A 208 11.81 -13.35 16.44
N THR A 209 11.18 -13.95 15.45
CA THR A 209 11.77 -14.15 14.11
C THR A 209 11.33 -13.09 13.11
N GLY A 210 10.25 -12.37 13.42
CA GLY A 210 9.60 -11.42 12.51
C GLY A 210 8.85 -12.10 11.35
N ARG A 211 8.71 -13.42 11.35
CA ARG A 211 8.12 -14.17 10.22
C ARG A 211 6.65 -14.50 10.47
N PRO A 212 5.81 -14.47 9.42
CA PRO A 212 4.44 -14.94 9.52
C PRO A 212 4.40 -16.45 9.81
N ILE A 213 3.41 -16.87 10.60
CA ILE A 213 3.08 -18.28 10.85
C ILE A 213 2.04 -18.66 9.80
N GLU A 214 2.51 -19.02 8.62
CA GLU A 214 1.67 -19.30 7.45
C GLU A 214 0.75 -20.51 7.66
N ASP A 215 -0.43 -20.47 7.02
CA ASP A 215 -1.27 -21.66 6.81
C ASP A 215 -0.88 -22.29 5.46
N PRO A 216 -0.28 -23.51 5.46
CA PRO A 216 0.16 -24.15 4.24
C PRO A 216 -0.99 -24.45 3.26
N GLU A 217 -2.23 -24.58 3.74
CA GLU A 217 -3.41 -24.80 2.89
C GLU A 217 -3.78 -23.55 2.08
N LYS A 218 -3.33 -22.38 2.51
CA LYS A 218 -3.57 -21.10 1.84
C LYS A 218 -2.38 -20.66 0.99
N ARG A 219 -1.29 -21.43 0.95
CA ARG A 219 -0.17 -21.13 0.08
C ARG A 219 -0.50 -21.45 -1.37
N THR A 220 -0.20 -20.52 -2.28
CA THR A 220 -0.44 -20.68 -3.72
C THR A 220 0.69 -21.47 -4.38
N SER A 221 0.41 -22.10 -5.51
CA SER A 221 1.37 -22.81 -6.35
C SER A 221 0.85 -22.92 -7.79
N ALA A 222 1.70 -23.38 -8.70
CA ALA A 222 1.32 -23.72 -10.09
C ALA A 222 0.60 -25.07 -10.22
N THR A 223 0.44 -25.82 -9.14
CA THR A 223 -0.15 -27.18 -9.18
C THR A 223 -1.58 -27.25 -8.65
N LYS A 224 -2.08 -26.18 -8.04
CA LYS A 224 -3.45 -26.13 -7.52
C LYS A 224 -4.05 -24.73 -7.61
N ASN A 225 -5.39 -24.67 -7.77
CA ASN A 225 -6.14 -23.45 -7.55
C ASN A 225 -6.49 -23.35 -6.06
N THR A 226 -5.79 -22.46 -5.32
CA THR A 226 -5.98 -22.26 -3.88
C THR A 226 -7.18 -21.35 -3.67
N LYS A 227 -8.16 -21.83 -2.88
CA LYS A 227 -9.45 -21.16 -2.68
C LYS A 227 -9.52 -20.39 -1.37
N ASP A 228 -10.37 -19.34 -1.37
CA ASP A 228 -10.78 -18.61 -0.17
C ASP A 228 -9.59 -18.08 0.65
N ILE A 229 -8.61 -17.49 -0.03
CA ILE A 229 -7.48 -16.81 0.63
C ILE A 229 -7.93 -15.40 1.03
N CYS A 230 -7.74 -15.03 2.27
CA CYS A 230 -8.10 -13.71 2.79
C CYS A 230 -6.93 -13.08 3.56
N PRO A 231 -6.58 -11.82 3.26
CA PRO A 231 -7.15 -10.93 2.23
C PRO A 231 -6.88 -11.42 0.81
N SER A 232 -7.55 -10.78 -0.17
CA SER A 232 -7.19 -10.95 -1.60
C SER A 232 -5.88 -10.24 -1.92
N ALA A 233 -5.38 -10.37 -3.15
CA ALA A 233 -4.23 -9.62 -3.68
C ALA A 233 -4.41 -8.09 -3.56
N MET A 234 -5.63 -7.59 -3.58
CA MET A 234 -5.93 -6.18 -3.31
C MET A 234 -5.64 -5.74 -1.87
N GLY A 235 -5.38 -6.70 -0.99
CA GLY A 235 -4.97 -6.49 0.40
C GLY A 235 -6.11 -6.16 1.36
N GLY A 236 -5.82 -6.26 2.67
CA GLY A 236 -6.69 -5.73 3.73
C GLY A 236 -6.80 -4.20 3.69
N LYS A 237 -5.81 -3.56 3.09
CA LYS A 237 -5.71 -2.16 2.69
C LYS A 237 -4.74 -2.09 1.51
N ASN A 238 -4.94 -1.16 0.59
CA ASN A 238 -4.03 -0.89 -0.51
C ASN A 238 -3.34 0.48 -0.31
N GLN A 239 -3.14 1.23 -1.37
CA GLN A 239 -2.48 2.55 -1.38
C GLN A 239 -3.21 3.66 -0.63
N GLN A 240 -4.50 3.52 -0.33
CA GLN A 240 -5.28 4.54 0.36
C GLN A 240 -4.69 4.83 1.76
N PRO A 241 -4.28 6.09 2.07
CA PRO A 241 -3.57 6.39 3.30
C PRO A 241 -4.49 6.41 4.51
N VAL A 242 -3.91 5.97 5.63
CA VAL A 242 -4.50 6.14 6.96
C VAL A 242 -4.30 7.58 7.47
N SER A 243 -4.99 7.94 8.53
CA SER A 243 -4.73 9.15 9.29
C SER A 243 -4.59 8.83 10.77
N TYR A 244 -3.68 9.52 11.47
CA TYR A 244 -3.49 9.39 12.91
C TYR A 244 -3.92 10.67 13.62
N SER A 245 -4.62 10.54 14.74
CA SER A 245 -4.94 11.67 15.61
C SER A 245 -4.24 11.53 16.96
N PRO A 246 -3.32 12.44 17.33
CA PRO A 246 -2.68 12.44 18.64
C PRO A 246 -3.66 12.76 19.79
N ARG A 247 -4.84 13.32 19.49
CA ARG A 247 -5.89 13.63 20.46
C ARG A 247 -6.64 12.38 20.94
N THR A 248 -6.88 11.43 20.02
CA THR A 248 -7.54 10.16 20.36
C THR A 248 -6.55 9.03 20.57
N GLY A 249 -5.33 9.14 20.03
CA GLY A 249 -4.35 8.06 19.97
C GLY A 249 -4.69 6.98 18.93
N TYR A 250 -5.67 7.22 18.04
CA TYR A 250 -6.15 6.23 17.09
C TYR A 250 -5.69 6.49 15.66
N PHE A 251 -5.50 5.41 14.94
CA PHE A 251 -5.44 5.41 13.47
C PHE A 251 -6.83 5.22 12.88
N TYR A 252 -7.12 5.94 11.81
CA TYR A 252 -8.33 5.78 11.01
C TYR A 252 -7.95 5.12 9.71
N VAL A 253 -8.42 3.89 9.51
CA VAL A 253 -7.94 2.99 8.47
C VAL A 253 -9.06 2.62 7.51
N PRO A 254 -8.97 3.04 6.24
CA PRO A 254 -9.85 2.52 5.20
C PRO A 254 -9.42 1.08 4.84
N THR A 255 -10.33 0.11 4.95
CA THR A 255 -10.00 -1.30 4.75
C THR A 255 -10.82 -1.95 3.63
N ASN A 256 -10.26 -3.04 3.09
CA ASN A 256 -10.92 -3.96 2.20
C ASN A 256 -11.28 -5.24 2.96
N ASN A 257 -12.44 -5.80 2.68
CA ASN A 257 -12.86 -7.11 3.16
C ASN A 257 -13.11 -8.01 1.94
N LEU A 258 -12.02 -8.40 1.31
CA LEU A 258 -12.00 -9.22 0.09
C LEU A 258 -11.17 -10.48 0.33
N CYS A 259 -11.63 -11.58 -0.27
CA CYS A 259 -10.88 -12.83 -0.38
C CYS A 259 -10.62 -13.13 -1.85
N MET A 260 -9.84 -14.16 -2.16
CA MET A 260 -9.54 -14.56 -3.53
C MET A 260 -9.43 -16.07 -3.70
N ASP A 261 -9.66 -16.50 -4.93
CA ASP A 261 -9.17 -17.75 -5.47
C ASP A 261 -7.95 -17.45 -6.34
N TYR A 262 -6.92 -18.29 -6.26
CA TYR A 262 -5.63 -18.00 -6.86
C TYR A 262 -5.01 -19.26 -7.44
N GLU A 263 -4.62 -19.19 -8.69
CA GLU A 263 -3.88 -20.24 -9.41
C GLU A 263 -2.59 -19.66 -9.96
N GLY A 264 -1.45 -20.19 -9.54
CA GLY A 264 -0.16 -19.87 -10.15
C GLY A 264 -0.07 -20.53 -11.54
N VAL A 265 0.44 -19.78 -12.51
CA VAL A 265 0.70 -20.27 -13.86
C VAL A 265 2.13 -19.97 -14.26
N GLU A 266 2.72 -20.83 -15.10
CA GLU A 266 4.05 -20.56 -15.61
C GLU A 266 4.02 -19.38 -16.57
N VAL A 267 4.93 -18.43 -16.40
CA VAL A 267 5.14 -17.29 -17.28
C VAL A 267 6.60 -17.16 -17.67
N LYS A 268 6.86 -16.79 -18.93
CA LYS A 268 8.20 -16.50 -19.43
C LYS A 268 8.39 -15.00 -19.59
N TYR A 269 9.51 -14.50 -19.09
CA TYR A 269 9.83 -13.10 -19.25
C TYR A 269 10.04 -12.73 -20.73
N GLN A 270 9.33 -11.70 -21.14
CA GLN A 270 9.56 -10.98 -22.39
C GLN A 270 9.57 -9.49 -22.07
N GLN A 271 10.62 -8.79 -22.49
CA GLN A 271 10.77 -7.37 -22.20
C GLN A 271 9.57 -6.56 -22.69
N GLY A 272 9.01 -5.72 -21.82
CA GLY A 272 7.86 -4.87 -22.12
C GLY A 272 6.51 -5.61 -22.23
N GLN A 273 6.48 -6.90 -21.89
CA GLN A 273 5.24 -7.69 -21.84
C GLN A 273 4.86 -8.04 -20.39
N PRO A 274 3.57 -8.31 -20.12
CA PRO A 274 3.13 -8.75 -18.80
C PRO A 274 3.87 -10.00 -18.30
N TYR A 275 4.37 -9.95 -17.09
CA TYR A 275 5.11 -11.02 -16.39
C TYR A 275 4.43 -11.38 -15.07
N VAL A 276 3.11 -11.63 -15.11
CA VAL A 276 2.30 -11.85 -13.91
C VAL A 276 2.46 -13.28 -13.36
N GLY A 277 2.10 -14.29 -14.10
CA GLY A 277 2.22 -15.69 -13.65
C GLY A 277 1.14 -16.14 -12.66
N ALA A 278 -0.06 -15.55 -12.73
CA ALA A 278 -1.20 -15.95 -11.91
C ALA A 278 -2.54 -15.65 -12.58
N ILE A 279 -3.56 -16.45 -12.21
CA ILE A 279 -4.98 -16.19 -12.47
C ILE A 279 -5.65 -16.01 -11.11
N VAL A 280 -6.29 -14.85 -10.92
CA VAL A 280 -6.89 -14.45 -9.65
C VAL A 280 -8.36 -14.08 -9.84
N VAL A 281 -9.19 -14.46 -8.87
CA VAL A 281 -10.59 -14.02 -8.77
C VAL A 281 -10.80 -13.45 -7.38
N SER A 282 -11.03 -12.13 -7.26
CA SER A 282 -11.40 -11.51 -6.00
C SER A 282 -12.90 -11.60 -5.74
N LYS A 283 -13.28 -11.75 -4.49
CA LYS A 283 -14.67 -11.89 -4.04
C LYS A 283 -14.87 -11.27 -2.66
N PRO A 284 -16.12 -10.95 -2.25
CA PRO A 284 -16.40 -10.45 -0.91
C PRO A 284 -15.88 -11.40 0.17
N GLY A 285 -15.31 -10.83 1.24
CA GLY A 285 -14.89 -11.56 2.43
C GLY A 285 -16.05 -11.92 3.36
N PRO A 286 -15.76 -12.46 4.55
CA PRO A 286 -16.77 -12.85 5.54
C PRO A 286 -17.68 -11.69 5.92
N GLY A 287 -19.00 -11.98 6.01
CA GLY A 287 -20.03 -10.99 6.36
C GLY A 287 -20.62 -10.20 5.20
N GLY A 288 -20.11 -10.37 3.97
CA GLY A 288 -20.70 -9.87 2.72
C GLY A 288 -20.42 -8.39 2.40
N ASN A 289 -19.97 -7.57 3.35
CA ASN A 289 -19.46 -6.22 3.07
C ASN A 289 -18.07 -6.32 2.43
N ARG A 290 -17.77 -5.43 1.47
CA ARG A 290 -16.47 -5.42 0.77
C ARG A 290 -15.46 -4.46 1.37
N GLY A 291 -15.88 -3.59 2.29
CA GLY A 291 -15.02 -2.66 3.00
C GLY A 291 -15.48 -2.37 4.42
N GLU A 292 -14.61 -1.80 5.19
CA GLU A 292 -14.90 -1.25 6.52
C GLU A 292 -13.98 -0.05 6.77
N PHE A 293 -14.50 1.03 7.32
CA PHE A 293 -13.69 2.13 7.81
C PHE A 293 -13.55 1.98 9.32
N ILE A 294 -12.32 1.83 9.84
CA ILE A 294 -12.10 1.49 11.24
C ILE A 294 -11.28 2.54 11.98
N ALA A 295 -11.51 2.67 13.29
CA ALA A 295 -10.54 3.23 14.21
C ALA A 295 -9.75 2.10 14.88
N TRP A 296 -8.44 2.27 14.93
CA TRP A 296 -7.48 1.30 15.44
C TRP A 296 -6.61 1.90 16.53
N ASP A 297 -6.55 1.25 17.67
CA ASP A 297 -5.62 1.60 18.75
C ASP A 297 -4.29 0.86 18.56
N PRO A 298 -3.21 1.56 18.20
CA PRO A 298 -1.91 0.93 17.94
C PRO A 298 -1.22 0.42 19.21
N THR A 299 -1.62 0.88 20.40
CA THR A 299 -1.01 0.46 21.66
C THR A 299 -1.55 -0.90 22.12
N THR A 300 -2.83 -1.15 21.88
CA THR A 300 -3.48 -2.43 22.20
C THR A 300 -3.53 -3.39 21.02
N GLY A 301 -3.30 -2.90 19.80
CA GLY A 301 -3.43 -3.70 18.59
C GLY A 301 -4.86 -4.16 18.34
N LYS A 302 -5.86 -3.31 18.61
CA LYS A 302 -7.29 -3.64 18.51
C LYS A 302 -8.10 -2.58 17.77
N LYS A 303 -9.12 -3.05 17.08
CA LYS A 303 -10.17 -2.20 16.50
C LYS A 303 -11.03 -1.62 17.63
N VAL A 304 -11.21 -0.28 17.62
CA VAL A 304 -12.02 0.48 18.57
C VAL A 304 -13.47 0.52 18.09
N TRP A 305 -13.67 0.91 16.84
CA TRP A 305 -14.97 0.90 16.16
C TRP A 305 -14.79 0.66 14.67
N GLY A 306 -15.87 0.35 13.95
CA GLY A 306 -15.85 0.15 12.51
C GLY A 306 -17.20 0.44 11.86
N ILE A 307 -17.15 0.96 10.64
CA ILE A 307 -18.30 1.27 9.78
C ILE A 307 -18.21 0.40 8.54
N LYS A 308 -19.11 -0.57 8.41
CA LYS A 308 -19.16 -1.45 7.23
C LYS A 308 -19.62 -0.69 6.00
N GLU A 309 -18.99 -0.94 4.86
CA GLU A 309 -19.30 -0.35 3.57
C GLU A 309 -19.64 -1.45 2.53
N GLY A 310 -20.57 -1.14 1.65
CA GLY A 310 -21.00 -2.06 0.59
C GLY A 310 -19.88 -2.39 -0.39
N LEU A 311 -19.07 -1.39 -0.75
CA LEU A 311 -17.85 -1.53 -1.53
C LEU A 311 -16.61 -1.32 -0.64
N SER A 312 -15.41 -1.60 -1.16
CA SER A 312 -14.15 -1.34 -0.47
C SER A 312 -14.03 0.13 -0.05
N ALA A 313 -13.44 0.39 1.12
CA ALA A 313 -13.07 1.74 1.52
C ALA A 313 -11.74 2.12 0.82
N TRP A 314 -11.83 2.55 -0.44
CA TRP A 314 -10.66 2.78 -1.32
C TRP A 314 -10.14 4.22 -1.30
N GLY A 315 -10.83 5.15 -0.65
CA GLY A 315 -10.38 6.53 -0.42
C GLY A 315 -9.58 6.65 0.88
N GLY A 316 -8.65 7.61 0.94
CA GLY A 316 -7.87 7.86 2.16
C GLY A 316 -8.67 8.52 3.29
N ALA A 317 -8.10 8.54 4.49
CA ALA A 317 -8.66 9.16 5.68
C ALA A 317 -8.02 10.54 5.96
N LEU A 318 -8.82 11.46 6.52
CA LEU A 318 -8.36 12.77 6.99
C LEU A 318 -8.89 13.01 8.41
N ALA A 319 -8.03 12.95 9.42
CA ALA A 319 -8.36 13.35 10.79
C ALA A 319 -8.10 14.84 11.01
N THR A 320 -8.97 15.50 11.74
CA THR A 320 -8.86 16.92 12.07
C THR A 320 -8.72 17.15 13.57
N ALA A 321 -8.21 18.33 13.95
CA ALA A 321 -8.07 18.73 15.36
C ALA A 321 -9.42 18.92 16.08
N GLY A 322 -10.53 18.97 15.34
CA GLY A 322 -11.90 19.08 15.88
C GLY A 322 -12.52 17.71 16.23
N ASP A 323 -11.75 16.63 16.30
CA ASP A 323 -12.21 15.26 16.54
C ASP A 323 -13.24 14.77 15.47
N VAL A 324 -13.09 15.26 14.24
CA VAL A 324 -13.84 14.83 13.06
C VAL A 324 -12.90 14.16 12.08
N VAL A 325 -13.32 13.02 11.53
CA VAL A 325 -12.58 12.28 10.50
C VAL A 325 -13.40 12.24 9.23
N PHE A 326 -12.75 12.57 8.09
CA PHE A 326 -13.37 12.49 6.76
C PHE A 326 -12.81 11.30 6.01
N TYR A 327 -13.68 10.59 5.28
CA TYR A 327 -13.30 9.57 4.30
C TYR A 327 -14.32 9.49 3.17
N GLY A 328 -13.87 8.99 2.02
CA GLY A 328 -14.72 8.78 0.85
C GLY A 328 -15.04 7.32 0.61
N THR A 329 -16.21 7.04 0.00
CA THR A 329 -16.62 5.70 -0.42
C THR A 329 -16.65 5.58 -1.95
N MET A 330 -16.50 4.36 -2.46
CA MET A 330 -16.60 4.11 -3.91
C MET A 330 -18.00 4.36 -4.46
N GLU A 331 -19.04 4.34 -3.62
CA GLU A 331 -20.38 4.78 -3.99
C GLU A 331 -20.50 6.30 -4.12
N GLY A 332 -19.48 7.07 -3.75
CA GLY A 332 -19.44 8.53 -3.86
C GLY A 332 -19.94 9.30 -2.64
N TRP A 333 -19.99 8.70 -1.47
CA TRP A 333 -20.26 9.42 -0.24
C TRP A 333 -18.97 9.96 0.36
N LEU A 334 -18.88 11.28 0.55
CA LEU A 334 -17.95 11.86 1.52
C LEU A 334 -18.64 11.88 2.87
N LYS A 335 -18.05 11.21 3.85
CA LYS A 335 -18.58 11.10 5.22
C LYS A 335 -17.66 11.82 6.20
N ALA A 336 -18.26 12.54 7.16
CA ALA A 336 -17.60 13.10 8.34
C ALA A 336 -18.10 12.30 9.55
N VAL A 337 -17.19 11.74 10.34
CA VAL A 337 -17.52 10.88 11.48
C VAL A 337 -16.84 11.38 12.75
N ASN A 338 -17.45 11.09 13.89
CA ASN A 338 -16.86 11.35 15.20
C ASN A 338 -15.62 10.46 15.38
N ALA A 339 -14.49 11.05 15.67
CA ALA A 339 -13.22 10.36 15.82
C ALA A 339 -13.21 9.28 16.91
N LYS A 340 -13.98 9.47 18.00
CA LYS A 340 -14.00 8.57 19.16
C LYS A 340 -15.01 7.44 19.04
N THR A 341 -16.17 7.71 18.40
CA THR A 341 -17.31 6.78 18.38
C THR A 341 -17.60 6.16 17.02
N GLY A 342 -17.14 6.79 15.92
CA GLY A 342 -17.49 6.40 14.56
C GLY A 342 -18.88 6.87 14.09
N ASP A 343 -19.63 7.59 14.94
CA ASP A 343 -20.94 8.10 14.55
C ASP A 343 -20.84 9.03 13.34
N VAL A 344 -21.69 8.80 12.32
CA VAL A 344 -21.74 9.65 11.13
C VAL A 344 -22.39 10.98 11.48
N LEU A 345 -21.60 12.05 11.48
CA LEU A 345 -22.01 13.42 11.78
C LEU A 345 -22.62 14.11 10.56
N TRP A 346 -22.08 13.82 9.39
CA TRP A 346 -22.49 14.42 8.14
C TRP A 346 -22.05 13.55 6.95
N LYS A 347 -22.79 13.62 5.85
CA LYS A 347 -22.40 12.98 4.58
C LYS A 347 -22.91 13.81 3.39
N PHE A 348 -22.16 13.75 2.30
CA PHE A 348 -22.48 14.38 1.03
C PHE A 348 -22.27 13.43 -0.13
N LYS A 349 -23.23 13.36 -1.05
CA LYS A 349 -23.12 12.52 -2.26
C LYS A 349 -22.45 13.32 -3.35
N THR A 350 -21.24 12.92 -3.74
CA THR A 350 -20.50 13.46 -4.88
C THR A 350 -20.99 12.84 -6.20
N PRO A 351 -20.69 13.48 -7.36
CA PRO A 351 -21.15 12.95 -8.66
C PRO A 351 -20.56 11.59 -9.06
N SER A 352 -19.45 11.17 -8.46
CA SER A 352 -18.78 9.91 -8.72
C SER A 352 -18.25 9.30 -7.42
N GLY A 353 -17.76 8.06 -7.47
CA GLY A 353 -17.07 7.43 -6.36
C GLY A 353 -15.81 8.18 -5.95
N ILE A 354 -15.38 7.97 -4.71
CA ILE A 354 -14.21 8.64 -4.14
C ILE A 354 -13.15 7.58 -3.88
N ILE A 355 -12.06 7.63 -4.64
CA ILE A 355 -10.83 6.85 -4.42
C ILE A 355 -9.64 7.76 -4.07
N GLY A 356 -9.83 9.09 -4.19
CA GLY A 356 -8.86 10.08 -3.77
C GLY A 356 -8.92 10.37 -2.26
N ASN A 357 -7.95 11.13 -1.78
CA ASN A 357 -7.85 11.47 -0.37
C ASN A 357 -8.53 12.81 -0.10
N PRO A 358 -9.38 12.94 0.94
CA PRO A 358 -9.79 14.24 1.43
C PRO A 358 -8.57 15.05 1.87
N MET A 359 -8.60 16.35 1.64
CA MET A 359 -7.57 17.28 2.09
C MET A 359 -8.21 18.46 2.81
N THR A 360 -7.46 19.11 3.71
CA THR A 360 -7.90 20.35 4.36
C THR A 360 -6.83 21.42 4.18
N TYR A 361 -7.28 22.66 4.02
CA TYR A 361 -6.40 23.81 3.87
C TYR A 361 -7.08 25.09 4.39
N LYS A 362 -6.28 26.09 4.69
CA LYS A 362 -6.74 27.42 5.04
C LYS A 362 -6.80 28.28 3.79
N GLY A 363 -7.98 28.85 3.50
CA GLY A 363 -8.18 29.75 2.38
C GLY A 363 -7.63 31.16 2.63
N PRO A 364 -7.57 32.00 1.59
CA PRO A 364 -7.13 33.41 1.70
C PRO A 364 -7.99 34.24 2.66
N ASP A 365 -9.25 33.86 2.83
CA ASP A 365 -10.23 34.47 3.73
C ASP A 365 -10.07 34.02 5.19
N GLY A 366 -9.07 33.17 5.47
CA GLY A 366 -8.81 32.62 6.80
C GLY A 366 -9.68 31.45 7.22
N LYS A 367 -10.68 31.04 6.40
CA LYS A 367 -11.54 29.89 6.69
C LYS A 367 -10.83 28.58 6.39
N GLN A 368 -11.23 27.52 7.12
CA GLN A 368 -10.81 26.14 6.83
C GLN A 368 -11.73 25.55 5.76
N TYR A 369 -11.11 24.93 4.77
CA TYR A 369 -11.78 24.21 3.70
C TYR A 369 -11.45 22.72 3.78
N VAL A 370 -12.40 21.88 3.36
CA VAL A 370 -12.19 20.47 3.09
C VAL A 370 -12.48 20.23 1.61
N ALA A 371 -11.57 19.61 0.91
CA ALA A 371 -11.71 19.32 -0.51
C ALA A 371 -11.52 17.82 -0.76
N VAL A 372 -12.24 17.29 -1.76
CA VAL A 372 -12.11 15.92 -2.22
C VAL A 372 -12.30 15.86 -3.74
N LEU A 373 -11.46 15.08 -4.40
CA LEU A 373 -11.63 14.72 -5.80
C LEU A 373 -12.46 13.43 -5.87
N SER A 374 -13.62 13.48 -6.55
CA SER A 374 -14.43 12.32 -6.85
C SER A 374 -14.21 11.86 -8.29
N GLY A 375 -13.95 10.59 -8.47
CA GLY A 375 -13.71 9.91 -9.73
C GLY A 375 -13.29 8.47 -9.46
N ILE A 376 -13.60 7.58 -10.38
CA ILE A 376 -13.26 6.16 -10.32
C ILE A 376 -12.20 5.83 -11.35
N GLY A 377 -11.22 5.06 -10.95
CA GLY A 377 -10.12 4.55 -11.76
C GLY A 377 -9.24 3.61 -10.95
N GLY A 378 -8.00 3.41 -11.41
CA GLY A 378 -7.07 2.49 -10.77
C GLY A 378 -7.57 1.04 -10.79
N TRP A 379 -6.96 0.19 -9.99
CA TRP A 379 -7.24 -1.25 -10.00
C TRP A 379 -8.69 -1.57 -9.60
N SER A 380 -9.20 -0.99 -8.53
CA SER A 380 -10.59 -1.22 -8.06
C SER A 380 -11.66 -0.73 -9.05
N GLY A 381 -11.33 0.26 -9.87
CA GLY A 381 -12.24 0.87 -10.85
C GLY A 381 -12.00 0.44 -12.29
N ILE A 382 -11.14 -0.55 -12.53
CA ILE A 382 -10.67 -0.89 -13.89
C ILE A 382 -11.82 -1.31 -14.82
N GLY A 383 -12.85 -2.01 -14.29
CA GLY A 383 -14.02 -2.42 -15.06
C GLY A 383 -14.84 -1.23 -15.61
N VAL A 384 -14.85 -0.10 -14.90
CA VAL A 384 -15.52 1.13 -15.32
C VAL A 384 -14.60 2.01 -16.16
N ALA A 385 -13.32 2.13 -15.75
CA ALA A 385 -12.39 3.06 -16.34
C ALA A 385 -11.78 2.56 -17.67
N ALA A 386 -11.61 1.25 -17.83
CA ALA A 386 -11.01 0.63 -19.01
C ALA A 386 -12.01 -0.11 -19.90
N ASP A 387 -13.33 0.02 -19.64
CA ASP A 387 -14.40 -0.63 -20.39
C ASP A 387 -14.18 -2.15 -20.57
N MET A 388 -13.74 -2.81 -19.49
CA MET A 388 -13.48 -4.25 -19.51
C MET A 388 -14.77 -5.05 -19.44
N SER A 389 -14.74 -6.26 -20.03
CA SER A 389 -15.85 -7.22 -19.89
C SER A 389 -16.09 -7.56 -18.42
N LEU A 390 -17.33 -7.42 -17.95
CA LEU A 390 -17.76 -7.76 -16.61
C LEU A 390 -18.11 -9.24 -16.42
N GLU A 391 -18.06 -10.03 -17.51
CA GLU A 391 -18.41 -11.45 -17.51
C GLU A 391 -17.25 -12.35 -17.06
N ASP A 392 -16.01 -11.89 -17.24
CA ASP A 392 -14.82 -12.62 -16.83
C ASP A 392 -14.33 -12.14 -15.43
N PRO A 393 -14.54 -12.92 -14.36
CA PRO A 393 -14.15 -12.50 -13.02
C PRO A 393 -12.63 -12.46 -12.81
N THR A 394 -11.82 -13.02 -13.73
CA THR A 394 -10.35 -12.97 -13.68
C THR A 394 -9.81 -11.69 -14.29
N ALA A 395 -10.61 -10.98 -15.08
CA ALA A 395 -10.19 -9.76 -15.75
C ALA A 395 -9.75 -8.67 -14.75
N GLY A 396 -8.82 -7.82 -15.20
CA GLY A 396 -8.23 -6.78 -14.36
C GLY A 396 -7.48 -7.36 -13.15
N LEU A 397 -6.78 -8.49 -13.33
CA LEU A 397 -6.09 -9.22 -12.26
C LEU A 397 -7.04 -9.56 -11.09
N GLY A 398 -8.24 -10.02 -11.43
CA GLY A 398 -9.28 -10.45 -10.49
C GLY A 398 -10.17 -9.34 -9.93
N ALA A 399 -9.97 -8.08 -10.30
CA ALA A 399 -10.77 -6.96 -9.79
C ALA A 399 -12.25 -7.08 -10.19
N ILE A 400 -12.54 -7.57 -11.40
CA ILE A 400 -13.91 -7.71 -11.89
C ILE A 400 -14.73 -8.64 -10.97
N GLY A 401 -14.14 -9.72 -10.45
CA GLY A 401 -14.80 -10.61 -9.50
C GLY A 401 -15.35 -9.89 -8.25
N ALA A 402 -14.66 -8.85 -7.78
CA ALA A 402 -15.08 -8.07 -6.61
C ALA A 402 -15.94 -6.84 -6.95
N PHE A 403 -15.78 -6.24 -8.15
CA PHE A 403 -16.32 -4.91 -8.46
C PHE A 403 -17.15 -4.83 -9.75
N LYS A 404 -17.62 -5.96 -10.29
CA LYS A 404 -18.44 -5.99 -11.52
C LYS A 404 -19.70 -5.12 -11.45
N ASP A 405 -20.22 -4.90 -10.25
CA ASP A 405 -21.42 -4.10 -9.98
C ASP A 405 -21.13 -2.61 -9.69
N LEU A 406 -19.86 -2.19 -9.73
CA LEU A 406 -19.47 -0.81 -9.40
C LEU A 406 -20.16 0.24 -10.28
N ALA A 407 -20.39 -0.06 -11.56
CA ALA A 407 -21.08 0.84 -12.50
C ALA A 407 -22.54 1.15 -12.07
N ASN A 408 -23.15 0.31 -11.22
CA ASN A 408 -24.49 0.57 -10.67
C ASN A 408 -24.49 1.69 -9.62
N PHE A 409 -23.34 2.02 -9.04
CA PHE A 409 -23.21 2.97 -7.93
C PHE A 409 -22.45 4.24 -8.33
N SER A 410 -21.58 4.15 -9.33
CA SER A 410 -20.64 5.20 -9.68
C SER A 410 -20.25 5.16 -11.16
N ASN A 411 -19.67 6.25 -11.64
CA ASN A 411 -19.12 6.42 -12.97
C ASN A 411 -17.69 6.96 -12.89
N GLN A 412 -17.00 7.16 -14.02
CA GLN A 412 -15.62 7.66 -14.03
C GLN A 412 -15.49 8.98 -13.26
N GLY A 413 -16.32 9.98 -13.53
CA GLY A 413 -16.31 11.28 -12.85
C GLY A 413 -15.08 12.11 -13.14
N GLY A 414 -14.66 12.91 -12.16
CA GLY A 414 -13.53 13.85 -12.25
C GLY A 414 -13.91 15.23 -11.73
N VAL A 415 -14.52 15.31 -10.53
CA VAL A 415 -15.02 16.56 -9.94
C VAL A 415 -14.30 16.83 -8.62
N LEU A 416 -13.69 18.02 -8.51
CA LEU A 416 -13.19 18.54 -7.26
C LEU A 416 -14.35 19.25 -6.52
N THR A 417 -14.72 18.73 -5.37
CA THR A 417 -15.72 19.34 -4.48
C THR A 417 -15.04 19.96 -3.27
N VAL A 418 -15.39 21.21 -2.96
CA VAL A 418 -14.80 21.98 -1.86
C VAL A 418 -15.90 22.41 -0.89
N PHE A 419 -15.67 22.21 0.39
CA PHE A 419 -16.58 22.54 1.49
C PHE A 419 -15.93 23.54 2.42
N ALA A 420 -16.72 24.45 2.97
CA ALA A 420 -16.36 25.35 4.06
C ALA A 420 -17.45 25.31 5.13
N LEU A 421 -17.07 25.58 6.38
CA LEU A 421 -18.06 25.92 7.40
C LEU A 421 -18.68 27.29 7.07
N PRO A 422 -19.97 27.49 7.38
CA PRO A 422 -20.66 28.75 7.16
C PRO A 422 -19.98 29.98 7.78
#